data_189486f9a9bb7c905c1470befabbc6d4
#
_entry.id   189486f9a9bb7c905c1470befabbc6d4
#
_cell.length_a   1.000
_cell.length_b   1.000
_cell.length_c   1.000
_cell.angle_alpha   90.00
_cell.angle_beta   90.00
_cell.angle_gamma   90.00
#
_symmetry.space_group_name_H-M   'P 1'
#
loop_
_entity.id
_entity.type
_entity.pdbx_description
1 polymer ?
#
loop_
_entity_poly.entity_id
_entity_poly.type
_entity_poly.pdbx_seq_one_letter_code
_entity_poly.pdbx_strand_id
1 'polypeptide(L)'
;MRIFLDANLLVSVLNKEYPLFTYSSRILSLADNRKYTVFTSPICLAIAFYFAEKKAGTAIAKKKIEVLAGKISITTVGEKEVIQSLLNKKINDFEDGIQYYAAKQYACHVIITEDVDDFYFSDMEVIKPKEFVEKYLL
;
A
#
# COMPACT_ATOMS: atom_id res chain seq x y z
N MET A 1 -7.81 12.17 -6.24
CA MET A 1 -7.92 11.32 -5.04
C MET A 1 -6.55 10.75 -4.70
N ARG A 2 -6.17 10.80 -3.44
CA ARG A 2 -4.88 10.31 -2.95
C ARG A 2 -5.11 8.98 -2.26
N ILE A 3 -4.52 7.91 -2.79
CA ILE A 3 -4.74 6.54 -2.30
C ILE A 3 -3.44 5.92 -1.83
N PHE A 4 -3.50 5.16 -0.75
CA PHE A 4 -2.35 4.46 -0.17
C PHE A 4 -2.54 2.95 -0.36
N LEU A 5 -1.52 2.29 -0.91
CA LEU A 5 -1.54 0.85 -1.15
C LEU A 5 -0.71 0.12 -0.11
N ASP A 6 -1.35 -0.81 0.59
CA ASP A 6 -0.67 -1.69 1.52
C ASP A 6 0.14 -2.76 0.78
N ALA A 7 1.07 -3.40 1.48
CA ALA A 7 2.01 -4.36 0.89
C ALA A 7 1.33 -5.52 0.15
N ASN A 8 0.19 -6.01 0.65
CA ASN A 8 -0.49 -7.14 0.01
C ASN A 8 -0.94 -6.85 -1.43
N LEU A 9 -1.31 -5.60 -1.74
CA LEU A 9 -1.62 -5.23 -3.13
C LEU A 9 -0.36 -5.29 -3.99
N LEU A 10 0.74 -4.76 -3.49
CA LEU A 10 2.01 -4.76 -4.22
C LEU A 10 2.48 -6.18 -4.50
N VAL A 11 2.42 -7.05 -3.49
CA VAL A 11 2.78 -8.46 -3.62
C VAL A 11 1.92 -9.13 -4.70
N SER A 12 0.61 -8.91 -4.67
CA SER A 12 -0.31 -9.52 -5.65
C SER A 12 -0.01 -9.11 -7.08
N VAL A 13 0.43 -7.85 -7.29
CA VAL A 13 0.81 -7.37 -8.62
C VAL A 13 2.14 -7.98 -9.05
N LEU A 14 3.15 -7.92 -8.19
CA LEU A 14 4.50 -8.39 -8.55
C LEU A 14 4.54 -9.89 -8.79
N ASN A 15 3.77 -10.66 -8.04
CA ASN A 15 3.73 -12.12 -8.12
C ASN A 15 2.54 -12.66 -8.92
N LYS A 16 1.72 -11.77 -9.49
CA LYS A 16 0.52 -12.11 -10.27
C LYS A 16 -0.40 -13.08 -9.53
N GLU A 17 -0.77 -12.73 -8.32
CA GLU A 17 -1.59 -13.58 -7.45
C GLU A 17 -3.08 -13.37 -7.71
N TYR A 18 -3.69 -14.33 -8.37
CA TYR A 18 -5.14 -14.32 -8.65
C TYR A 18 -5.92 -14.91 -7.47
N PRO A 19 -7.16 -14.47 -7.24
CA PRO A 19 -7.92 -13.49 -8.03
C PRO A 19 -7.60 -12.03 -7.73
N LEU A 20 -6.84 -11.74 -6.70
CA LEU A 20 -6.54 -10.39 -6.24
C LEU A 20 -5.87 -9.53 -7.31
N PHE A 21 -4.98 -10.12 -8.11
CA PHE A 21 -4.25 -9.43 -9.18
C PHE A 21 -5.16 -8.63 -10.11
N THR A 22 -6.33 -9.15 -10.44
CA THR A 22 -7.29 -8.49 -11.32
C THR A 22 -7.65 -7.09 -10.81
N TYR A 23 -7.88 -6.97 -9.52
CA TYR A 23 -8.24 -5.70 -8.90
C TYR A 23 -7.01 -4.84 -8.59
N SER A 24 -5.97 -5.45 -8.05
CA SER A 24 -4.75 -4.74 -7.66
C SER A 24 -4.03 -4.11 -8.85
N SER A 25 -3.94 -4.82 -9.97
CA SER A 25 -3.32 -4.27 -11.18
C SER A 25 -4.11 -3.09 -11.75
N ARG A 26 -5.44 -3.16 -11.69
CA ARG A 26 -6.29 -2.06 -12.11
C ARG A 26 -6.13 -0.83 -11.22
N ILE A 27 -6.03 -1.04 -9.91
CA ILE A 27 -5.79 0.05 -8.96
C ILE A 27 -4.41 0.67 -9.21
N LEU A 28 -3.38 -0.15 -9.39
CA LEU A 28 -2.02 0.35 -9.65
C LEU A 28 -1.97 1.17 -10.93
N SER A 29 -2.74 0.81 -11.95
CA SER A 29 -2.81 1.57 -13.20
C SER A 29 -3.32 3.00 -13.02
N LEU A 30 -3.96 3.30 -11.90
CA LEU A 30 -4.39 4.67 -11.58
C LEU A 30 -3.22 5.64 -11.40
N ALA A 31 -2.00 5.12 -11.23
CA ALA A 31 -0.80 5.95 -11.21
C ALA A 31 -0.61 6.76 -12.49
N ASP A 32 -1.17 6.30 -13.61
CA ASP A 32 -1.13 7.00 -14.90
C ASP A 32 -2.33 7.92 -15.11
N ASN A 33 -3.24 8.00 -14.15
CA ASN A 33 -4.46 8.81 -14.25
C ASN A 33 -4.35 10.06 -13.39
N ARG A 34 -4.53 11.23 -14.03
CA ARG A 34 -4.39 12.54 -13.35
C ARG A 34 -5.33 12.76 -12.17
N LYS A 35 -6.42 12.03 -12.10
CA LYS A 35 -7.40 12.15 -11.01
C LYS A 35 -6.92 11.48 -9.72
N TYR A 36 -5.84 10.69 -9.79
CA TYR A 36 -5.34 9.90 -8.67
C TYR A 36 -3.86 10.16 -8.44
N THR A 37 -3.47 10.12 -7.17
CA THR A 37 -2.06 9.99 -6.78
C THR A 37 -1.96 8.72 -5.95
N VAL A 38 -1.11 7.81 -6.39
CA VAL A 38 -0.95 6.49 -5.76
C VAL A 38 0.30 6.49 -4.90
N PHE A 39 0.14 6.16 -3.63
CA PHE A 39 1.20 6.13 -2.63
C PHE A 39 1.42 4.74 -2.08
N THR A 40 2.64 4.47 -1.65
CA THR A 40 2.97 3.37 -0.74
C THR A 40 4.12 3.82 0.15
N SER A 41 4.49 3.01 1.13
CA SER A 41 5.60 3.33 2.04
C SER A 41 6.86 2.54 1.68
N PRO A 42 8.04 2.97 2.15
CA PRO A 42 9.26 2.17 2.03
C PRO A 42 9.13 0.80 2.67
N ILE A 43 8.38 0.68 3.76
CA ILE A 43 8.18 -0.60 4.45
C ILE A 43 7.36 -1.54 3.57
N CYS A 44 6.28 -1.05 2.94
CA CYS A 44 5.49 -1.85 2.01
C CYS A 44 6.32 -2.34 0.83
N LEU A 45 7.21 -1.49 0.30
CA LEU A 45 8.11 -1.88 -0.78
C LEU A 45 9.10 -2.96 -0.32
N ALA A 46 9.64 -2.87 0.90
CA ALA A 46 10.53 -3.88 1.45
C ALA A 46 9.84 -5.22 1.63
N ILE A 47 8.61 -5.22 2.10
CA ILE A 47 7.79 -6.43 2.23
C ILE A 47 7.54 -7.04 0.85
N ALA A 48 7.13 -6.22 -0.11
CA ALA A 48 6.89 -6.68 -1.49
C ALA A 48 8.16 -7.26 -2.12
N PHE A 49 9.30 -6.64 -1.89
CA PHE A 49 10.58 -7.15 -2.35
C PHE A 49 10.87 -8.55 -1.78
N TYR A 50 10.67 -8.74 -0.49
CA TYR A 50 10.88 -10.03 0.18
C TYR A 50 10.09 -11.15 -0.51
N PHE A 51 8.81 -10.94 -0.78
CA PHE A 51 7.97 -11.96 -1.41
C PHE A 51 8.31 -12.15 -2.90
N ALA A 52 8.66 -11.10 -3.61
CA ALA A 52 9.09 -11.20 -5.00
C ALA A 52 10.42 -11.96 -5.12
N GLU A 53 11.35 -11.71 -4.19
CA GLU A 53 12.63 -12.39 -4.13
C GLU A 53 12.48 -13.88 -3.88
N LYS A 54 11.60 -14.27 -2.95
CA LYS A 54 11.31 -15.67 -2.69
C LYS A 54 10.79 -16.40 -3.93
N LYS A 55 10.00 -15.73 -4.74
CA LYS A 55 9.40 -16.34 -5.94
C LYS A 55 10.33 -16.40 -7.14
N ALA A 56 11.13 -15.36 -7.37
CA ALA A 56 11.83 -15.18 -8.65
C ALA A 56 13.32 -14.81 -8.51
N GLY A 57 13.84 -14.71 -7.29
CA GLY A 57 15.24 -14.36 -7.04
C GLY A 57 15.48 -12.86 -6.96
N THR A 58 16.68 -12.51 -6.48
CA THR A 58 17.04 -11.12 -6.13
C THR A 58 17.03 -10.18 -7.34
N ALA A 59 17.63 -10.60 -8.45
CA ALA A 59 17.78 -9.74 -9.63
C ALA A 59 16.43 -9.35 -10.22
N ILE A 60 15.52 -10.32 -10.35
CA ILE A 60 14.16 -10.09 -10.86
C ILE A 60 13.36 -9.26 -9.88
N ALA A 61 13.47 -9.53 -8.58
CA ALA A 61 12.79 -8.75 -7.55
C ALA A 61 13.20 -7.28 -7.57
N LYS A 62 14.50 -7.00 -7.67
CA LYS A 62 14.99 -5.62 -7.78
C LYS A 62 14.42 -4.91 -9.01
N LYS A 63 14.38 -5.59 -10.15
CA LYS A 63 13.84 -5.01 -11.38
C LYS A 63 12.36 -4.68 -11.24
N LYS A 64 11.59 -5.57 -10.65
CA LYS A 64 10.15 -5.35 -10.41
C LYS A 64 9.91 -4.17 -9.48
N ILE A 65 10.67 -4.07 -8.39
CA ILE A 65 10.56 -2.94 -7.45
C ILE A 65 10.97 -1.62 -8.12
N GLU A 66 12.01 -1.63 -8.94
CA GLU A 66 12.45 -0.44 -9.69
C GLU A 66 11.33 0.09 -10.58
N VAL A 67 10.67 -0.78 -11.34
CA VAL A 67 9.55 -0.43 -12.20
C VAL A 67 8.39 0.15 -11.37
N LEU A 68 8.06 -0.51 -10.28
CA LEU A 68 6.98 -0.08 -9.39
C LEU A 68 7.27 1.29 -8.78
N ALA A 69 8.47 1.47 -8.23
CA ALA A 69 8.89 2.72 -7.60
C ALA A 69 8.92 3.90 -8.58
N GLY A 70 9.13 3.63 -9.87
CA GLY A 70 9.09 4.64 -10.91
C GLY A 70 7.67 5.10 -11.27
N LYS A 71 6.65 4.36 -10.88
CA LYS A 71 5.25 4.65 -11.21
C LYS A 71 4.47 5.32 -10.11
N ILE A 72 4.78 5.02 -8.86
CA ILE A 72 3.99 5.47 -7.70
C ILE A 72 4.82 6.40 -6.82
N SER A 73 4.12 7.15 -5.97
CA SER A 73 4.76 8.03 -4.98
C SER A 73 5.09 7.24 -3.72
N ILE A 74 6.27 7.49 -3.17
CA ILE A 74 6.74 6.79 -1.98
C ILE A 74 6.71 7.77 -0.81
N THR A 75 6.00 7.41 0.27
CA THR A 75 5.96 8.23 1.48
C THR A 75 7.29 8.17 2.22
N THR A 76 7.55 9.16 3.05
CA THR A 76 8.57 9.02 4.08
C THR A 76 8.00 8.24 5.26
N VAL A 77 8.87 7.54 5.98
CA VAL A 77 8.56 6.96 7.29
C VAL A 77 9.76 7.30 8.16
N GLY A 78 9.55 8.17 9.12
CA GLY A 78 10.61 8.65 9.99
C GLY A 78 10.20 8.66 11.46
N GLU A 79 10.96 9.41 12.25
CA GLU A 79 10.76 9.48 13.70
C GLU A 79 9.33 9.86 14.08
N LYS A 80 8.74 10.81 13.36
CA LYS A 80 7.38 11.29 13.64
C LYS A 80 6.36 10.17 13.59
N GLU A 81 6.36 9.38 12.52
CA GLU A 81 5.43 8.28 12.33
C GLU A 81 5.65 7.16 13.34
N VAL A 82 6.89 6.90 13.69
CA VAL A 82 7.24 5.94 14.74
C VAL A 82 6.64 6.37 16.08
N ILE A 83 6.89 7.62 16.48
CA ILE A 83 6.39 8.13 17.76
C ILE A 83 4.87 8.17 17.79
N GLN A 84 4.22 8.66 16.74
CA GLN A 84 2.77 8.69 16.66
C GLN A 84 2.15 7.30 16.80
N SER A 85 2.75 6.30 16.17
CA SER A 85 2.28 4.91 16.25
C SER A 85 2.39 4.35 17.67
N LEU A 86 3.49 4.65 18.36
CA LEU A 86 3.72 4.16 19.72
C LEU A 86 2.83 4.86 20.75
N LEU A 87 2.52 6.14 20.54
CA LEU A 87 1.69 6.91 21.48
C LEU A 87 0.20 6.64 21.34
N ASN A 88 -0.24 6.14 20.20
CA ASN A 88 -1.65 5.83 19.99
C ASN A 88 -2.01 4.50 20.64
N LYS A 89 -2.68 4.56 21.78
CA LYS A 89 -3.04 3.38 22.57
C LYS A 89 -4.01 2.42 21.87
N LYS A 90 -4.68 2.88 20.83
CA LYS A 90 -5.60 2.05 20.03
C LYS A 90 -4.88 1.14 19.05
N ILE A 91 -3.61 1.45 18.74
CA ILE A 91 -2.84 0.69 17.76
C ILE A 91 -2.07 -0.42 18.48
N ASN A 92 -2.38 -1.67 18.12
CA ASN A 92 -1.70 -2.85 18.66
C ASN A 92 -0.55 -3.30 17.77
N ASP A 93 -0.69 -3.18 16.45
CA ASP A 93 0.35 -3.56 15.49
C ASP A 93 1.11 -2.33 15.05
N PHE A 94 2.41 -2.29 15.41
CA PHE A 94 3.29 -1.16 15.12
C PHE A 94 3.43 -0.90 13.62
N GLU A 95 3.55 -1.95 12.81
CA GLU A 95 3.68 -1.81 11.36
C GLU A 95 2.46 -1.15 10.76
N ASP A 96 1.25 -1.58 11.15
CA ASP A 96 0.00 -0.99 10.67
C ASP A 96 -0.10 0.46 11.08
N GLY A 97 0.35 0.78 12.30
CA GLY A 97 0.41 2.15 12.79
C GLY A 97 1.29 3.04 11.92
N ILE A 98 2.46 2.57 11.55
CA ILE A 98 3.39 3.31 10.69
C ILE A 98 2.76 3.56 9.32
N GLN A 99 2.12 2.56 8.73
CA GLN A 99 1.46 2.70 7.42
C GLN A 99 0.34 3.74 7.49
N TYR A 100 -0.46 3.69 8.53
CA TYR A 100 -1.53 4.65 8.74
C TYR A 100 -1.02 6.08 8.83
N TYR A 101 0.00 6.33 9.67
CA TYR A 101 0.54 7.69 9.83
C TYR A 101 1.31 8.15 8.59
N ALA A 102 1.94 7.25 7.85
CA ALA A 102 2.54 7.59 6.56
C ALA A 102 1.47 8.05 5.56
N ALA A 103 0.37 7.31 5.46
CA ALA A 103 -0.76 7.69 4.60
C ALA A 103 -1.37 9.02 5.04
N LYS A 104 -1.55 9.20 6.33
CA LYS A 104 -2.15 10.42 6.90
C LYS A 104 -1.28 11.65 6.64
N GLN A 105 0.04 11.53 6.76
CA GLN A 105 0.98 12.62 6.51
C GLN A 105 0.88 13.14 5.07
N TYR A 106 0.63 12.26 4.13
CA TYR A 106 0.48 12.62 2.71
C TYR A 106 -0.97 12.92 2.33
N ALA A 107 -1.83 13.12 3.33
CA ALA A 107 -3.25 13.45 3.13
C ALA A 107 -3.99 12.46 2.24
N CYS A 108 -3.69 11.19 2.39
CA CYS A 108 -4.40 10.15 1.67
C CYS A 108 -5.86 10.07 2.14
N HIS A 109 -6.75 9.82 1.20
CA HIS A 109 -8.19 9.70 1.47
C HIS A 109 -8.57 8.29 1.88
N VAL A 110 -7.80 7.30 1.43
CA VAL A 110 -8.14 5.90 1.61
C VAL A 110 -6.89 5.03 1.67
N ILE A 111 -6.94 4.00 2.52
CA ILE A 111 -5.97 2.90 2.54
C ILE A 111 -6.63 1.71 1.86
N ILE A 112 -5.98 1.15 0.85
CA ILE A 112 -6.47 -0.04 0.15
C ILE A 112 -5.65 -1.24 0.61
N THR A 113 -6.32 -2.22 1.20
CA THR A 113 -5.70 -3.40 1.79
C THR A 113 -6.67 -4.56 1.83
N GLU A 114 -6.16 -5.80 1.76
CA GLU A 114 -6.97 -6.98 2.04
C GLU A 114 -7.26 -7.13 3.54
N ASP A 115 -6.43 -6.53 4.39
CA ASP A 115 -6.49 -6.68 5.85
C ASP A 115 -7.18 -5.49 6.52
N VAL A 116 -8.41 -5.18 6.08
CA VAL A 116 -9.14 -4.01 6.55
C VAL A 116 -9.34 -3.99 8.06
N ASP A 117 -9.50 -5.16 8.68
CA ASP A 117 -9.71 -5.27 10.12
C ASP A 117 -8.50 -4.88 10.94
N ASP A 118 -7.29 -4.94 10.35
CA ASP A 118 -6.06 -4.53 11.02
C ASP A 118 -5.99 -3.02 11.24
N PHE A 119 -6.74 -2.25 10.43
CA PHE A 119 -6.77 -0.78 10.52
C PHE A 119 -8.00 -0.26 11.24
N TYR A 120 -8.52 -1.00 12.21
CA TYR A 120 -9.73 -0.65 12.99
C TYR A 120 -9.66 0.74 13.63
N PHE A 121 -8.46 1.24 13.91
CA PHE A 121 -8.22 2.54 14.55
C PHE A 121 -8.25 3.72 13.56
N SER A 122 -8.38 3.47 12.26
CA SER A 122 -8.27 4.50 11.22
C SER A 122 -9.46 5.45 11.22
N ASP A 123 -9.20 6.75 11.08
CA ASP A 123 -10.22 7.76 10.83
C ASP A 123 -10.42 8.02 9.33
N MET A 124 -9.57 7.46 8.48
CA MET A 124 -9.77 7.49 7.03
C MET A 124 -10.38 6.19 6.55
N GLU A 125 -10.95 6.20 5.35
CA GLU A 125 -11.52 5.00 4.74
C GLU A 125 -10.45 3.92 4.56
N VAL A 126 -10.79 2.68 4.92
CA VAL A 126 -9.98 1.49 4.67
C VAL A 126 -10.87 0.52 3.89
N ILE A 127 -10.40 0.05 2.74
CA ILE A 127 -11.25 -0.68 1.80
C ILE A 127 -10.45 -1.77 1.08
N LYS A 128 -11.11 -2.89 0.79
CA LYS A 128 -10.49 -3.97 0.03
C LYS A 128 -10.37 -3.62 -1.45
N PRO A 129 -9.39 -4.18 -2.18
CA PRO A 129 -9.19 -3.88 -3.60
C PRO A 129 -10.43 -4.07 -4.46
N LYS A 130 -11.12 -5.20 -4.32
CA LYS A 130 -12.34 -5.47 -5.07
C LYS A 130 -13.41 -4.41 -4.80
N GLU A 131 -13.63 -4.11 -3.53
CA GLU A 131 -14.63 -3.11 -3.11
C GLU A 131 -14.26 -1.71 -3.59
N PHE A 132 -12.99 -1.37 -3.62
CA PHE A 132 -12.53 -0.09 -4.15
C PHE A 132 -12.87 0.04 -5.64
N VAL A 133 -12.58 -0.99 -6.42
CA VAL A 133 -12.90 -1.01 -7.86
C VAL A 133 -14.41 -0.83 -8.06
N GLU A 134 -15.22 -1.57 -7.30
CA GLU A 134 -16.68 -1.49 -7.42
C GLU A 134 -17.23 -0.12 -7.02
N LYS A 135 -16.65 0.51 -6.00
CA LYS A 135 -17.13 1.79 -5.47
C LYS A 135 -16.68 2.99 -6.31
N TYR A 136 -15.44 2.98 -6.79
CA TYR A 136 -14.83 4.16 -7.39
C TYR A 136 -14.54 4.07 -8.88
N LEU A 137 -14.43 2.88 -9.45
CA LEU A 137 -13.95 2.69 -10.81
C LEU A 137 -15.01 2.14 -11.79
N LEU A 138 -16.18 1.85 -11.33
CA LEU A 138 -17.27 1.37 -12.19
C LEU A 138 -18.18 2.49 -12.65
#